data_6ba7e02808579aa95d5b036af62359f9
#
_entry.id   6ba7e02808579aa95d5b036af62359f9
#
_cell.length_a   1.000
_cell.length_b   1.000
_cell.length_c   1.000
_cell.angle_alpha   90.00
_cell.angle_beta   90.00
_cell.angle_gamma   90.00
#
_symmetry.space_group_name_H-M   'P 1'
#
loop_
_entity.id
_entity.type
_entity.pdbx_description
1 polymer ?
#
loop_
_entity_poly.entity_id
_entity_poly.type
_entity_poly.pdbx_seq_one_letter_code
_entity_poly.pdbx_strand_id
1 'polypeptide(L)'
;MAVIETSENSSNLVLQTHYYKASYEQIKNVYLETIENLKHTIVSVNDDYSEIYSEVPHMTVIAKIIMQDPKETSIDFYINSDFMVGAKGKAEKFIERALAKIESQFEFKGVSLHK
;
A
#
# COMPACT_ATOMS: atom_id res chain seq x y z
N MET A 1 18.88 -4.86 6.11
CA MET A 1 17.68 -4.01 6.19
C MET A 1 17.43 -3.34 4.84
N ALA A 2 16.18 -3.32 4.39
CA ALA A 2 15.79 -2.64 3.16
C ALA A 2 14.62 -1.70 3.43
N VAL A 3 14.68 -0.50 2.88
CA VAL A 3 13.58 0.46 2.89
C VAL A 3 13.04 0.55 1.47
N ILE A 4 11.75 0.27 1.32
CA ILE A 4 11.05 0.33 0.03
C ILE A 4 9.97 1.40 0.14
N GLU A 5 9.98 2.33 -0.79
CA GLU A 5 9.00 3.42 -0.80
C GLU A 5 8.41 3.56 -2.19
N THR A 6 7.09 3.59 -2.30
CA THR A 6 6.44 3.85 -3.59
C THR A 6 6.30 5.36 -3.79
N SER A 7 6.31 5.78 -5.03
CA SER A 7 6.17 7.20 -5.37
C SER A 7 5.74 7.38 -6.82
N GLU A 8 5.27 8.59 -7.14
CA GLU A 8 4.92 8.97 -8.51
C GLU A 8 6.09 8.84 -9.48
N ASN A 9 7.32 8.96 -8.98
CA ASN A 9 8.52 9.06 -9.80
C ASN A 9 9.37 7.78 -9.83
N SER A 10 8.87 6.67 -9.28
CA SER A 10 9.60 5.41 -9.31
C SER A 10 9.75 4.89 -10.73
N SER A 11 10.89 4.29 -11.03
CA SER A 11 11.13 3.65 -12.34
C SER A 11 10.51 2.25 -12.44
N ASN A 12 10.11 1.65 -11.32
CA ASN A 12 9.51 0.32 -11.27
C ASN A 12 7.99 0.46 -11.15
N LEU A 13 7.23 -0.13 -12.07
CA LEU A 13 5.76 -0.01 -12.09
C LEU A 13 5.10 -0.44 -10.78
N VAL A 14 5.60 -1.50 -10.13
CA VAL A 14 5.07 -1.96 -8.84
C VAL A 14 5.28 -0.90 -7.76
N LEU A 15 6.35 -0.12 -7.87
CA LEU A 15 6.72 0.90 -6.89
C LEU A 15 6.23 2.30 -7.24
N GLN A 16 5.39 2.43 -8.25
CA GLN A 16 4.74 3.70 -8.55
C GLN A 16 3.45 3.83 -7.75
N THR A 17 3.01 5.07 -7.52
CA THR A 17 1.73 5.34 -6.88
C THR A 17 0.59 4.77 -7.72
N HIS A 18 -0.26 3.95 -7.12
CA HIS A 18 -1.39 3.33 -7.82
C HIS A 18 -2.68 4.08 -7.52
N TYR A 19 -3.50 4.26 -8.55
CA TYR A 19 -4.76 5.00 -8.48
C TYR A 19 -5.93 4.08 -8.84
N TYR A 20 -7.02 4.20 -8.07
CA TYR A 20 -8.20 3.37 -8.23
C TYR A 20 -9.47 4.22 -8.29
N LYS A 21 -10.46 3.74 -9.06
CA LYS A 21 -11.78 4.35 -9.12
C LYS A 21 -12.58 3.85 -7.92
N ALA A 22 -12.38 4.47 -6.78
CA ALA A 22 -13.02 4.11 -5.52
C ALA A 22 -12.86 5.25 -4.52
N SER A 23 -13.70 5.26 -3.49
CA SER A 23 -13.61 6.23 -2.41
C SER A 23 -12.49 5.84 -1.43
N TYR A 24 -12.07 6.81 -0.61
CA TYR A 24 -11.11 6.58 0.46
C TYR A 24 -11.55 5.41 1.37
N GLU A 25 -12.82 5.44 1.81
CA GLU A 25 -13.34 4.41 2.71
C GLU A 25 -13.35 3.01 2.08
N GLN A 26 -13.67 2.93 0.79
CA GLN A 26 -13.66 1.66 0.08
C GLN A 26 -12.25 1.05 0.02
N ILE A 27 -11.27 1.84 -0.36
CA ILE A 27 -9.87 1.38 -0.42
C ILE A 27 -9.36 1.03 0.97
N LYS A 28 -9.61 1.89 1.95
CA LYS A 28 -9.21 1.67 3.34
C LYS A 28 -9.75 0.35 3.88
N ASN A 29 -11.05 0.09 3.69
CA ASN A 29 -11.68 -1.11 4.22
C ASN A 29 -11.12 -2.39 3.60
N VAL A 30 -10.91 -2.39 2.27
CA VAL A 30 -10.32 -3.54 1.58
C VAL A 30 -8.87 -3.74 2.02
N TYR A 31 -8.12 -2.67 2.17
CA TYR A 31 -6.74 -2.76 2.63
C TYR A 31 -6.64 -3.32 4.04
N LEU A 32 -7.48 -2.83 4.97
CA LEU A 32 -7.49 -3.35 6.35
C LEU A 32 -7.82 -4.83 6.39
N GLU A 33 -8.81 -5.28 5.62
CA GLU A 33 -9.15 -6.69 5.52
C GLU A 33 -7.98 -7.50 4.96
N THR A 34 -7.29 -6.96 3.96
CA THR A 34 -6.14 -7.62 3.34
C THR A 34 -5.01 -7.85 4.33
N ILE A 35 -4.63 -6.83 5.10
CA ILE A 35 -3.52 -6.98 6.05
C ILE A 35 -3.90 -7.89 7.23
N GLU A 36 -5.17 -7.93 7.62
CA GLU A 36 -5.64 -8.91 8.60
C GLU A 36 -5.46 -10.32 8.06
N ASN A 37 -5.86 -10.57 6.81
CA ASN A 37 -5.73 -11.87 6.17
C ASN A 37 -4.26 -12.29 6.01
N LEU A 38 -3.36 -11.32 5.85
CA LEU A 38 -1.92 -11.56 5.78
C LEU A 38 -1.26 -11.64 7.16
N LYS A 39 -2.07 -11.64 8.24
CA LYS A 39 -1.61 -11.80 9.62
C LYS A 39 -0.76 -10.63 10.13
N HIS A 40 -0.97 -9.43 9.59
CA HIS A 40 -0.34 -8.23 10.13
C HIS A 40 -0.99 -7.81 11.44
N THR A 41 -0.19 -7.31 12.37
CA THR A 41 -0.68 -6.59 13.54
C THR A 41 -0.91 -5.14 13.12
N ILE A 42 -2.13 -4.64 13.27
CA ILE A 42 -2.44 -3.24 12.97
C ILE A 42 -2.03 -2.42 14.18
N VAL A 43 -1.02 -1.57 14.01
CA VAL A 43 -0.48 -0.73 15.09
C VAL A 43 -1.31 0.54 15.26
N SER A 44 -1.64 1.19 14.16
CA SER A 44 -2.48 2.39 14.19
C SER A 44 -3.14 2.65 12.85
N VAL A 45 -4.30 3.30 12.90
CA VAL A 45 -5.01 3.83 11.74
C VAL A 45 -5.20 5.31 12.02
N ASN A 46 -4.56 6.16 11.23
CA ASN A 46 -4.61 7.61 11.41
C ASN A 46 -5.29 8.26 10.21
N ASP A 47 -6.58 8.59 10.36
CA ASP A 47 -7.34 9.19 9.28
C ASP A 47 -6.92 10.64 8.98
N ASP A 48 -6.36 11.35 9.95
CA ASP A 48 -5.91 12.73 9.73
C ASP A 48 -4.72 12.80 8.77
N TYR A 49 -3.82 11.81 8.85
CA TYR A 49 -2.66 11.72 7.97
C TYR A 49 -2.84 10.68 6.87
N SER A 50 -4.00 10.02 6.82
CA SER A 50 -4.31 9.00 5.82
C SER A 50 -3.31 7.84 5.84
N GLU A 51 -2.87 7.43 7.03
CA GLU A 51 -1.85 6.41 7.20
C GLU A 51 -2.34 5.21 8.01
N ILE A 52 -1.97 4.01 7.55
CA ILE A 52 -2.21 2.77 8.27
C ILE A 52 -0.87 2.12 8.54
N TYR A 53 -0.54 1.98 9.82
CA TYR A 53 0.71 1.37 10.28
C TYR A 53 0.41 -0.07 10.69
N SER A 54 1.11 -1.03 10.08
CA SER A 54 0.99 -2.45 10.43
C SER A 54 2.35 -3.11 10.45
N GLU A 55 2.43 -4.29 11.07
CA GLU A 55 3.70 -5.02 11.14
C GLU A 55 3.51 -6.53 11.20
N VAL A 56 4.52 -7.23 10.70
CA VAL A 56 4.78 -8.65 10.93
C VAL A 56 6.23 -8.75 11.40
N PRO A 57 6.68 -9.91 11.92
CA PRO A 57 8.09 -10.05 12.27
C PRO A 57 8.99 -9.67 11.09
N HIS A 58 9.98 -8.80 11.36
CA HIS A 58 10.98 -8.32 10.40
C HIS A 58 10.45 -7.38 9.30
N MET A 59 9.19 -6.92 9.39
CA MET A 59 8.69 -5.97 8.38
C MET A 59 7.65 -5.04 8.97
N THR A 60 7.86 -3.74 8.82
CA THR A 60 6.88 -2.72 9.16
C THR A 60 6.38 -2.06 7.88
N VAL A 61 5.09 -1.76 7.83
CA VAL A 61 4.44 -1.20 6.64
C VAL A 61 3.61 0.00 7.03
N ILE A 62 3.84 1.10 6.35
CA ILE A 62 2.96 2.27 6.43
C ILE A 62 2.32 2.42 5.05
N ALA A 63 1.00 2.26 4.99
CA ALA A 63 0.24 2.51 3.77
C ALA A 63 -0.36 3.90 3.86
N LYS A 64 -0.21 4.68 2.80
CA LYS A 64 -0.77 6.02 2.70
C LYS A 64 -1.86 6.01 1.63
N ILE A 65 -3.09 6.21 2.07
CA ILE A 65 -4.27 6.16 1.20
C ILE A 65 -4.84 7.57 1.10
N ILE A 66 -4.77 8.17 -0.08
CA ILE A 66 -5.11 9.57 -0.27
C ILE A 66 -6.25 9.72 -1.27
N MET A 67 -7.33 10.37 -0.83
CA MET A 67 -8.43 10.74 -1.70
C MET A 67 -7.98 11.89 -2.61
N GLN A 68 -8.00 11.65 -3.91
CA GLN A 68 -7.74 12.70 -4.91
C GLN A 68 -9.04 13.45 -5.22
N ASP A 69 -10.14 12.68 -5.35
CA ASP A 69 -11.50 13.21 -5.43
C ASP A 69 -12.44 12.12 -4.87
N PRO A 70 -13.76 12.38 -4.74
CA PRO A 70 -14.67 11.38 -4.12
C PRO A 70 -14.68 10.01 -4.80
N LYS A 71 -14.21 9.91 -6.04
CA LYS A 71 -14.22 8.67 -6.82
C LYS A 71 -12.84 8.22 -7.25
N GLU A 72 -11.78 8.88 -6.79
CA GLU A 72 -10.41 8.51 -7.12
C GLU A 72 -9.55 8.54 -5.86
N THR A 73 -8.89 7.43 -5.58
CA THR A 73 -8.05 7.29 -4.41
C THR A 73 -6.73 6.64 -4.80
N SER A 74 -5.64 7.18 -4.27
CA SER A 74 -4.31 6.62 -4.49
C SER A 74 -3.83 5.86 -3.27
N ILE A 75 -2.89 4.93 -3.48
CA ILE A 75 -2.23 4.23 -2.39
C ILE A 75 -0.72 4.21 -2.63
N ASP A 76 0.01 4.51 -1.57
CA ASP A 76 1.47 4.43 -1.52
C ASP A 76 1.89 3.64 -0.30
N PHE A 77 3.12 3.13 -0.32
CA PHE A 77 3.66 2.33 0.76
C PHE A 77 5.05 2.81 1.16
N TYR A 78 5.32 2.75 2.46
CA TYR A 78 6.66 2.86 3.01
C TYR A 78 6.91 1.60 3.83
N ILE A 79 7.88 0.79 3.44
CA ILE A 79 8.13 -0.51 4.06
C ILE A 79 9.58 -0.58 4.53
N ASN A 80 9.75 -0.96 5.80
CA ASN A 80 11.07 -1.28 6.36
C ASN A 80 11.11 -2.79 6.58
N SER A 81 12.01 -3.46 5.86
CA SER A 81 12.13 -4.92 5.88
C SER A 81 13.54 -5.30 6.30
N ASP A 82 13.66 -6.07 7.39
CA ASP A 82 14.96 -6.46 7.94
C ASP A 82 15.20 -7.97 7.92
N PHE A 83 14.56 -8.68 6.98
CA PHE A 83 14.89 -10.07 6.74
C PHE A 83 16.35 -10.21 6.33
N MET A 84 17.01 -11.26 6.78
CA MET A 84 18.42 -11.51 6.45
C MET A 84 18.60 -11.77 4.96
N VAL A 85 17.63 -12.43 4.32
CA VAL A 85 17.66 -12.78 2.90
C VAL A 85 16.34 -12.34 2.25
N GLY A 86 16.45 -11.65 1.12
CA GLY A 86 15.28 -11.28 0.33
C GLY A 86 14.40 -10.17 0.91
N ALA A 87 14.97 -9.30 1.74
CA ALA A 87 14.21 -8.21 2.37
C ALA A 87 13.44 -7.36 1.37
N LYS A 88 14.10 -6.94 0.28
CA LYS A 88 13.46 -6.13 -0.77
C LYS A 88 12.37 -6.92 -1.50
N GLY A 89 12.67 -8.17 -1.86
CA GLY A 89 11.72 -9.02 -2.57
C GLY A 89 10.47 -9.31 -1.75
N LYS A 90 10.60 -9.49 -0.44
CA LYS A 90 9.46 -9.72 0.45
C LYS A 90 8.59 -8.47 0.56
N ALA A 91 9.19 -7.29 0.60
CA ALA A 91 8.46 -6.02 0.62
C ALA A 91 7.69 -5.83 -0.69
N GLU A 92 8.32 -6.05 -1.84
CA GLU A 92 7.67 -5.93 -3.14
C GLU A 92 6.52 -6.94 -3.29
N LYS A 93 6.70 -8.16 -2.80
CA LYS A 93 5.68 -9.19 -2.83
C LYS A 93 4.46 -8.80 -1.99
N PHE A 94 4.68 -8.18 -0.84
CA PHE A 94 3.58 -7.66 -0.03
C PHE A 94 2.78 -6.61 -0.81
N ILE A 95 3.48 -5.65 -1.44
CA ILE A 95 2.83 -4.61 -2.24
C ILE A 95 1.99 -5.23 -3.36
N GLU A 96 2.56 -6.19 -4.09
CA GLU A 96 1.86 -6.89 -5.17
C GLU A 96 0.58 -7.57 -4.68
N ARG A 97 0.65 -8.25 -3.53
CA ARG A 97 -0.52 -8.92 -2.95
C ARG A 97 -1.60 -7.94 -2.52
N ALA A 98 -1.20 -6.84 -1.87
CA ALA A 98 -2.16 -5.82 -1.45
C ALA A 98 -2.85 -5.18 -2.65
N LEU A 99 -2.08 -4.81 -3.67
CA LEU A 99 -2.62 -4.20 -4.88
C LEU A 99 -3.52 -5.18 -5.65
N ALA A 100 -3.13 -6.45 -5.74
CA ALA A 100 -3.94 -7.46 -6.42
C ALA A 100 -5.32 -7.59 -5.76
N LYS A 101 -5.39 -7.55 -4.43
CA LYS A 101 -6.66 -7.64 -3.72
C LYS A 101 -7.54 -6.42 -3.99
N ILE A 102 -6.96 -5.23 -3.99
CA ILE A 102 -7.69 -4.00 -4.31
C ILE A 102 -8.19 -4.05 -5.75
N GLU A 103 -7.33 -4.47 -6.69
CA GLU A 103 -7.68 -4.56 -8.11
C GLU A 103 -8.73 -5.63 -8.41
N SER A 104 -8.89 -6.61 -7.53
CA SER A 104 -9.95 -7.60 -7.67
C SER A 104 -11.34 -7.04 -7.39
N GLN A 105 -11.42 -5.87 -6.74
CA GLN A 105 -12.68 -5.27 -6.32
C GLN A 105 -12.97 -3.90 -6.94
N PHE A 106 -11.94 -3.17 -7.36
CA PHE A 106 -12.10 -1.82 -7.88
C PHE A 106 -11.35 -1.63 -9.17
N GLU A 107 -11.86 -0.73 -10.02
CA GLU A 107 -11.22 -0.43 -11.30
C GLU A 107 -9.88 0.28 -11.08
N PHE A 108 -8.83 -0.27 -11.67
CA PHE A 108 -7.50 0.32 -11.65
C PHE A 108 -7.43 1.43 -12.69
N LYS A 109 -7.06 2.65 -12.27
CA LYS A 109 -7.00 3.80 -13.18
C LYS A 109 -5.63 3.99 -13.81
N GLY A 110 -4.58 3.55 -13.13
CA GLY A 110 -3.23 3.70 -13.64
C GLY A 110 -2.24 4.01 -12.53
N VAL A 111 -0.98 4.22 -12.92
CA VAL A 111 0.10 4.56 -11.99
C VAL A 111 0.61 5.96 -12.30
N SER A 112 1.11 6.64 -11.27
CA SER A 112 1.78 7.94 -11.38
C SER A 112 0.96 8.99 -12.15
N LEU A 113 -0.36 9.05 -11.88
CA LEU A 113 -1.26 9.93 -12.63
C LEU A 113 -1.10 11.42 -12.29
N HIS A 114 -0.47 11.73 -11.17
CA HIS A 114 -0.32 13.10 -10.69
C HIS A 114 1.16 13.47 -10.46
N LYS A 115 2.02 13.01 -11.34
CA LYS A 115 3.43 13.34 -11.31
C LYS A 115 3.68 14.85 -11.27
#